data_5702ae61ee932b712d2abaa4a8187212
#
_entry.id   5702ae61ee932b712d2abaa4a8187212
#
_cell.length_a   1.000
_cell.length_b   1.000
_cell.length_c   1.000
_cell.angle_alpha   90.00
_cell.angle_beta   90.00
_cell.angle_gamma   90.00
#
_symmetry.space_group_name_H-M   'P 1'
#
loop_
_entity.id
_entity.type
_entity.pdbx_description
1 polymer ?
#
loop_
_entity_poly.entity_id
_entity_poly.type
_entity_poly.pdbx_seq_one_letter_code
_entity_poly.pdbx_strand_id
1 'polypeptide(L)'
;MTQPRLYLLDVEGTTSPISLVTEQLFPYARRHLKSFILDHVDEAGVRADLALLVEERAEERDAEAPPVEAEWDLADDAEPGIVYLLWLMDRDRKSTALKSLQGKIWKAGFEAGELVGTVFPDVPEALARWSRQAKVAIYSSGSVEAQQLLFRHSSAGDLTPYLSGYFDTRVGAKGAADSYGAIAAATGVEAGEILFVSDVVRELDAAREAGCLTRLSIRAGNQPVPDAKGHTVVRSFAEIG
;
A
#
# COMPACT_ATOMS: atom_id res chain seq x y z
N MET A 1 27.25 -14.96 -4.88
CA MET A 1 25.85 -15.01 -4.42
C MET A 1 25.00 -15.33 -5.63
N THR A 2 24.05 -16.24 -5.53
CA THR A 2 23.11 -16.56 -6.61
C THR A 2 22.28 -15.29 -6.89
N GLN A 3 22.12 -14.94 -8.16
CA GLN A 3 21.34 -13.79 -8.57
C GLN A 3 19.84 -14.09 -8.27
N PRO A 4 19.08 -13.15 -7.69
CA PRO A 4 17.66 -13.35 -7.43
C PRO A 4 16.89 -13.58 -8.74
N ARG A 5 15.87 -14.45 -8.68
CA ARG A 5 14.89 -14.64 -9.76
C ARG A 5 13.62 -13.81 -9.55
N LEU A 6 13.43 -13.31 -8.34
CA LEU A 6 12.38 -12.37 -8.00
C LEU A 6 12.93 -11.28 -7.07
N TYR A 7 12.80 -10.04 -7.47
CA TYR A 7 12.93 -8.89 -6.60
C TYR A 7 11.53 -8.54 -6.07
N LEU A 8 11.31 -8.73 -4.77
CA LEU A 8 10.07 -8.40 -4.08
C LEU A 8 10.30 -7.11 -3.30
N LEU A 9 9.54 -6.07 -3.59
CA LEU A 9 9.82 -4.72 -3.11
C LEU A 9 8.65 -4.20 -2.29
N ASP A 10 8.96 -3.63 -1.14
CA ASP A 10 8.02 -2.81 -0.39
C ASP A 10 7.86 -1.44 -1.05
N VAL A 11 6.81 -0.71 -0.67
CA VAL A 11 6.52 0.63 -1.21
C VAL A 11 7.06 1.71 -0.30
N GLU A 12 6.45 1.89 0.86
CA GLU A 12 6.74 2.98 1.78
C GLU A 12 8.16 2.85 2.35
N GLY A 13 8.95 3.91 2.31
CA GLY A 13 10.34 3.87 2.79
C GLY A 13 11.31 3.01 1.97
N THR A 14 10.85 2.40 0.88
CA THR A 14 11.64 1.47 0.06
C THR A 14 11.69 1.90 -1.41
N THR A 15 10.56 1.88 -2.12
CA THR A 15 10.45 2.41 -3.49
C THR A 15 9.94 3.84 -3.52
N SER A 16 9.15 4.24 -2.52
CA SER A 16 8.53 5.56 -2.38
C SER A 16 8.82 6.16 -1.00
N PRO A 17 8.94 7.48 -0.87
CA PRO A 17 9.04 8.13 0.44
C PRO A 17 7.79 7.89 1.29
N ILE A 18 7.98 7.75 2.61
CA ILE A 18 6.86 7.66 3.58
C ILE A 18 5.95 8.91 3.48
N SER A 19 6.52 10.08 3.20
CA SER A 19 5.79 11.33 3.02
C SER A 19 4.76 11.29 1.87
N LEU A 20 4.91 10.40 0.89
CA LEU A 20 3.89 10.22 -0.14
C LEU A 20 2.54 9.85 0.49
N VAL A 21 2.53 8.93 1.46
CA VAL A 21 1.31 8.48 2.11
C VAL A 21 0.81 9.52 3.12
N THR A 22 1.71 10.00 4.00
CA THR A 22 1.33 10.86 5.12
C THR A 22 1.05 12.31 4.74
N GLU A 23 1.74 12.83 3.70
CA GLU A 23 1.66 14.25 3.32
C GLU A 23 0.89 14.48 2.01
N GLN A 24 0.66 13.43 1.20
CA GLN A 24 -0.05 13.56 -0.07
C GLN A 24 -1.32 12.73 -0.11
N LEU A 25 -1.25 11.39 -0.03
CA LEU A 25 -2.40 10.50 -0.25
C LEU A 25 -3.48 10.68 0.83
N PHE A 26 -3.14 10.60 2.11
CA PHE A 26 -4.13 10.75 3.18
C PHE A 26 -4.72 12.18 3.23
N PRO A 27 -3.94 13.27 3.16
CA PRO A 27 -4.49 14.61 3.10
C PRO A 27 -5.35 14.86 1.85
N TYR A 28 -4.99 14.25 0.70
CA TYR A 28 -5.80 14.32 -0.51
C TYR A 28 -7.16 13.64 -0.31
N ALA A 29 -7.16 12.38 0.15
CA ALA A 29 -8.39 11.65 0.42
C ALA A 29 -9.29 12.40 1.40
N ARG A 30 -8.73 12.93 2.49
CA ARG A 30 -9.48 13.71 3.49
C ARG A 30 -10.16 14.94 2.88
N ARG A 31 -9.43 15.68 2.04
CA ARG A 31 -9.90 16.91 1.41
C ARG A 31 -11.04 16.66 0.44
N HIS A 32 -10.97 15.55 -0.28
CA HIS A 32 -11.92 15.21 -1.34
C HIS A 32 -13.04 14.27 -0.89
N LEU A 33 -12.99 13.73 0.36
CA LEU A 33 -13.93 12.73 0.85
C LEU A 33 -15.40 13.14 0.67
N LYS A 34 -15.75 14.34 1.17
CA LYS A 34 -17.13 14.83 1.13
C LYS A 34 -17.63 15.04 -0.30
N SER A 35 -16.89 15.79 -1.12
CA SER A 35 -17.28 16.03 -2.51
C SER A 35 -17.37 14.73 -3.29
N PHE A 36 -16.39 13.84 -3.16
CA PHE A 36 -16.38 12.56 -3.84
C PHE A 36 -17.62 11.72 -3.51
N ILE A 37 -17.97 11.58 -2.21
CA ILE A 37 -19.16 10.80 -1.82
C ILE A 37 -20.42 11.42 -2.40
N LEU A 38 -20.60 12.75 -2.28
CA LEU A 38 -21.80 13.43 -2.78
C LEU A 38 -21.94 13.35 -4.31
N ASP A 39 -20.82 13.41 -5.03
CA ASP A 39 -20.83 13.35 -6.50
C ASP A 39 -21.02 11.91 -7.03
N HIS A 40 -20.72 10.87 -6.23
CA HIS A 40 -20.73 9.47 -6.67
C HIS A 40 -21.65 8.57 -5.82
N VAL A 41 -22.51 9.15 -4.98
CA VAL A 41 -23.39 8.40 -4.06
C VAL A 41 -24.30 7.41 -4.79
N ASP A 42 -24.66 7.68 -6.03
CA ASP A 42 -25.49 6.80 -6.87
C ASP A 42 -24.72 5.63 -7.49
N GLU A 43 -23.40 5.64 -7.43
CA GLU A 43 -22.59 4.54 -7.94
C GLU A 43 -22.68 3.31 -7.02
N ALA A 44 -22.92 2.14 -7.61
CA ALA A 44 -23.08 0.89 -6.87
C ALA A 44 -21.89 0.59 -5.92
N GLY A 45 -20.67 0.94 -6.32
CA GLY A 45 -19.47 0.73 -5.51
C GLY A 45 -19.38 1.66 -4.30
N VAL A 46 -19.86 2.91 -4.42
CA VAL A 46 -19.90 3.87 -3.29
C VAL A 46 -21.05 3.50 -2.36
N ARG A 47 -22.23 3.15 -2.91
CA ARG A 47 -23.36 2.63 -2.10
C ARG A 47 -22.97 1.42 -1.27
N ALA A 48 -22.23 0.46 -1.85
CA ALA A 48 -21.76 -0.71 -1.13
C ALA A 48 -20.80 -0.35 0.03
N ASP A 49 -19.91 0.62 -0.18
CA ASP A 49 -19.01 1.10 0.86
C ASP A 49 -19.78 1.82 1.99
N LEU A 50 -20.79 2.61 1.65
CA LEU A 50 -21.63 3.29 2.64
C LEU A 50 -22.49 2.29 3.44
N ALA A 51 -23.02 1.25 2.80
CA ALA A 51 -23.71 0.18 3.50
C ALA A 51 -22.78 -0.59 4.44
N LEU A 52 -21.57 -0.94 3.99
CA LEU A 52 -20.56 -1.57 4.83
C LEU A 52 -20.15 -0.65 6.01
N LEU A 53 -20.09 0.66 5.80
CA LEU A 53 -19.78 1.61 6.86
C LEU A 53 -20.83 1.59 7.99
N VAL A 54 -22.11 1.42 7.65
CA VAL A 54 -23.20 1.26 8.63
C VAL A 54 -22.99 -0.02 9.46
N GLU A 55 -22.64 -1.13 8.80
CA GLU A 55 -22.34 -2.40 9.47
C GLU A 55 -21.13 -2.27 10.40
N GLU A 56 -20.03 -1.70 9.92
CA GLU A 56 -18.82 -1.48 10.72
C GLU A 56 -19.09 -0.55 11.93
N ARG A 57 -19.95 0.47 11.75
CA ARG A 57 -20.33 1.38 12.85
C ARG A 57 -21.13 0.65 13.94
N ALA A 58 -21.98 -0.28 13.58
CA ALA A 58 -22.75 -1.07 14.54
C ALA A 58 -21.86 -1.94 15.46
N GLU A 59 -20.67 -2.31 14.98
CA GLU A 59 -19.67 -3.06 15.74
C GLU A 59 -18.71 -2.17 16.56
N GLU A 60 -18.65 -0.86 16.26
CA GLU A 60 -17.78 0.10 16.95
C GLU A 60 -18.28 0.33 18.39
N ARG A 61 -17.37 0.19 19.34
CA ARG A 61 -17.67 0.31 20.79
C ARG A 61 -17.19 1.62 21.42
N ASP A 62 -16.49 2.45 20.68
CA ASP A 62 -16.04 3.73 21.17
C ASP A 62 -17.25 4.66 21.33
N ALA A 63 -17.50 5.10 22.56
CA ALA A 63 -18.63 5.98 22.88
C ALA A 63 -18.53 7.38 22.24
N GLU A 64 -17.33 7.78 21.81
CA GLU A 64 -17.11 9.04 21.09
C GLU A 64 -17.34 8.93 19.59
N ALA A 65 -17.60 7.71 19.06
CA ALA A 65 -17.85 7.52 17.64
C ALA A 65 -19.17 8.20 17.23
N PRO A 66 -19.16 9.03 16.18
CA PRO A 66 -20.36 9.68 15.67
C PRO A 66 -21.46 8.66 15.37
N PRO A 67 -22.74 8.99 15.62
CA PRO A 67 -23.83 8.08 15.35
C PRO A 67 -24.01 7.86 13.85
N VAL A 68 -24.19 6.59 13.47
CA VAL A 68 -24.73 6.16 12.18
C VAL A 68 -25.70 5.04 12.52
N GLU A 69 -26.99 5.31 12.36
CA GLU A 69 -28.05 4.36 12.71
C GLU A 69 -28.14 3.25 11.67
N ALA A 70 -28.48 2.04 12.10
CA ALA A 70 -28.55 0.88 11.22
C ALA A 70 -29.64 0.99 10.15
N GLU A 71 -30.68 1.79 10.42
CA GLU A 71 -31.80 2.04 9.52
C GLU A 71 -31.53 3.16 8.51
N TRP A 72 -30.42 3.88 8.63
CA TRP A 72 -30.13 4.99 7.73
C TRP A 72 -29.62 4.52 6.38
N ASP A 73 -30.26 5.01 5.33
CA ASP A 73 -29.69 4.92 3.99
C ASP A 73 -28.76 6.10 3.74
N LEU A 74 -27.48 5.86 3.90
CA LEU A 74 -26.45 6.89 3.66
C LEU A 74 -26.36 7.33 2.20
N ALA A 75 -27.06 6.66 1.28
CA ALA A 75 -27.18 7.15 -0.09
C ALA A 75 -28.24 8.25 -0.23
N ASP A 76 -29.23 8.29 0.67
CA ASP A 76 -30.23 9.38 0.73
C ASP A 76 -29.68 10.58 1.53
N ASP A 77 -28.95 10.33 2.62
CA ASP A 77 -28.27 11.35 3.40
C ASP A 77 -26.86 10.87 3.82
N ALA A 78 -25.85 11.27 3.09
CA ALA A 78 -24.46 10.84 3.32
C ALA A 78 -23.75 11.58 4.46
N GLU A 79 -24.30 12.69 4.99
CA GLU A 79 -23.60 13.53 5.98
C GLU A 79 -23.18 12.78 7.25
N PRO A 80 -24.02 11.95 7.87
CA PRO A 80 -23.60 11.17 9.05
C PRO A 80 -22.45 10.20 8.76
N GLY A 81 -22.47 9.55 7.61
CA GLY A 81 -21.40 8.67 7.17
C GLY A 81 -20.09 9.42 6.93
N ILE A 82 -20.15 10.62 6.32
CA ILE A 82 -18.98 11.49 6.11
C ILE A 82 -18.37 11.90 7.45
N VAL A 83 -19.19 12.30 8.42
CA VAL A 83 -18.71 12.66 9.77
C VAL A 83 -18.01 11.47 10.44
N TYR A 84 -18.59 10.28 10.34
CA TYR A 84 -17.98 9.07 10.91
C TYR A 84 -16.67 8.68 10.17
N LEU A 85 -16.62 8.77 8.85
CA LEU A 85 -15.39 8.53 8.08
C LEU A 85 -14.26 9.49 8.46
N LEU A 86 -14.56 10.77 8.65
CA LEU A 86 -13.58 11.75 9.12
C LEU A 86 -13.09 11.42 10.53
N TRP A 87 -13.99 10.99 11.41
CA TRP A 87 -13.64 10.55 12.77
C TRP A 87 -12.71 9.32 12.74
N LEU A 88 -12.95 8.34 11.86
CA LEU A 88 -12.08 7.19 11.66
C LEU A 88 -10.69 7.63 11.18
N MET A 89 -10.61 8.58 10.26
CA MET A 89 -9.34 9.12 9.76
C MET A 89 -8.55 9.85 10.86
N ASP A 90 -9.23 10.63 11.70
CA ASP A 90 -8.58 11.39 12.78
C ASP A 90 -7.98 10.48 13.87
N ARG A 91 -8.48 9.26 13.99
CA ARG A 91 -8.05 8.26 14.97
C ARG A 91 -7.23 7.11 14.40
N ASP A 92 -6.86 7.21 13.13
CA ASP A 92 -6.15 6.13 12.38
C ASP A 92 -6.83 4.76 12.57
N ARG A 93 -8.19 4.76 12.56
CA ARG A 93 -8.97 3.54 12.75
C ARG A 93 -9.03 2.74 11.45
N LYS A 94 -8.91 1.42 11.59
CA LYS A 94 -9.03 0.50 10.46
C LYS A 94 -10.51 0.31 10.12
N SER A 95 -10.88 0.60 8.89
CA SER A 95 -12.20 0.38 8.31
C SER A 95 -12.02 -0.07 6.86
N THR A 96 -12.75 -1.10 6.48
CA THR A 96 -12.74 -1.61 5.11
C THR A 96 -13.44 -0.64 4.17
N ALA A 97 -14.55 -0.07 4.62
CA ALA A 97 -15.31 0.95 3.89
C ALA A 97 -14.46 2.20 3.63
N LEU A 98 -13.82 2.74 4.67
CA LEU A 98 -12.92 3.89 4.52
C LEU A 98 -11.77 3.59 3.55
N LYS A 99 -11.11 2.44 3.69
CA LYS A 99 -10.00 2.04 2.80
C LYS A 99 -10.45 1.94 1.34
N SER A 100 -11.65 1.41 1.09
CA SER A 100 -12.23 1.31 -0.26
C SER A 100 -12.51 2.70 -0.84
N LEU A 101 -13.16 3.59 -0.08
CA LEU A 101 -13.44 4.97 -0.49
C LEU A 101 -12.15 5.75 -0.76
N GLN A 102 -11.14 5.65 0.13
CA GLN A 102 -9.82 6.25 -0.10
C GLN A 102 -9.21 5.78 -1.42
N GLY A 103 -9.28 4.48 -1.71
CA GLY A 103 -8.79 3.90 -2.97
C GLY A 103 -9.47 4.53 -4.20
N LYS A 104 -10.79 4.72 -4.16
CA LYS A 104 -11.56 5.36 -5.24
C LYS A 104 -11.19 6.84 -5.41
N ILE A 105 -11.03 7.56 -4.29
CA ILE A 105 -10.61 8.97 -4.31
C ILE A 105 -9.20 9.12 -4.89
N TRP A 106 -8.28 8.26 -4.48
CA TRP A 106 -6.92 8.28 -5.05
C TRP A 106 -6.92 7.95 -6.54
N LYS A 107 -7.73 6.98 -6.97
CA LYS A 107 -7.89 6.67 -8.39
C LYS A 107 -8.31 7.89 -9.19
N ALA A 108 -9.38 8.57 -8.76
CA ALA A 108 -9.84 9.80 -9.41
C ALA A 108 -8.72 10.86 -9.44
N GLY A 109 -7.99 11.03 -8.33
CA GLY A 109 -6.88 11.99 -8.26
C GLY A 109 -5.70 11.67 -9.17
N PHE A 110 -5.32 10.39 -9.28
CA PHE A 110 -4.28 9.94 -10.20
C PHE A 110 -4.72 10.10 -11.67
N GLU A 111 -5.95 9.71 -12.00
CA GLU A 111 -6.49 9.82 -13.35
C GLU A 111 -6.65 11.29 -13.79
N ALA A 112 -6.98 12.19 -12.86
CA ALA A 112 -7.03 13.64 -13.10
C ALA A 112 -5.62 14.29 -13.16
N GLY A 113 -4.55 13.57 -12.81
CA GLY A 113 -3.19 14.13 -12.72
C GLY A 113 -2.96 15.04 -11.51
N GLU A 114 -3.86 15.04 -10.53
CA GLU A 114 -3.73 15.79 -9.28
C GLU A 114 -2.85 15.08 -8.25
N LEU A 115 -2.77 13.75 -8.35
CA LEU A 115 -1.83 12.93 -7.60
C LEU A 115 -0.73 12.38 -8.51
N VAL A 116 0.49 12.35 -7.98
CA VAL A 116 1.66 11.78 -8.65
C VAL A 116 2.35 10.81 -7.70
N GLY A 117 2.60 9.59 -8.17
CA GLY A 117 3.30 8.54 -7.41
C GLY A 117 4.78 8.88 -7.28
N THR A 118 5.18 9.52 -6.21
CA THR A 118 6.59 9.84 -5.96
C THR A 118 7.39 8.58 -5.69
N VAL A 119 8.43 8.33 -6.49
CA VAL A 119 9.40 7.24 -6.28
C VAL A 119 10.80 7.81 -6.05
N PHE A 120 11.66 7.07 -5.35
CA PHE A 120 13.07 7.49 -5.21
C PHE A 120 13.78 7.48 -6.57
N PRO A 121 14.75 8.39 -6.80
CA PRO A 121 15.37 8.60 -8.11
C PRO A 121 16.07 7.38 -8.71
N ASP A 122 16.53 6.45 -7.87
CA ASP A 122 17.24 5.22 -8.26
C ASP A 122 16.29 4.06 -8.64
N VAL A 123 14.99 4.18 -8.31
CA VAL A 123 13.99 3.12 -8.53
C VAL A 123 13.76 2.83 -10.01
N PRO A 124 13.50 3.82 -10.89
CA PRO A 124 13.20 3.54 -12.29
C PRO A 124 14.31 2.78 -13.00
N GLU A 125 15.58 3.17 -12.80
CA GLU A 125 16.73 2.51 -13.39
C GLU A 125 16.89 1.08 -12.85
N ALA A 126 16.69 0.87 -11.55
CA ALA A 126 16.77 -0.44 -10.94
C ALA A 126 15.69 -1.39 -11.47
N LEU A 127 14.43 -0.93 -11.55
CA LEU A 127 13.32 -1.71 -12.11
C LEU A 127 13.61 -2.11 -13.57
N ALA A 128 14.05 -1.16 -14.38
CA ALA A 128 14.41 -1.42 -15.79
C ALA A 128 15.57 -2.40 -15.92
N ARG A 129 16.55 -2.37 -15.01
CA ARG A 129 17.69 -3.30 -15.00
C ARG A 129 17.25 -4.70 -14.58
N TRP A 130 16.52 -4.82 -13.47
CA TRP A 130 16.12 -6.11 -12.92
C TRP A 130 15.10 -6.84 -13.79
N SER A 131 14.13 -6.12 -14.36
CA SER A 131 13.09 -6.73 -15.21
C SER A 131 13.61 -7.44 -16.46
N ARG A 132 14.86 -7.16 -16.87
CA ARG A 132 15.50 -7.84 -18.02
C ARG A 132 15.95 -9.27 -17.72
N GLN A 133 16.11 -9.62 -16.45
CA GLN A 133 16.75 -10.88 -16.03
C GLN A 133 16.00 -11.63 -14.93
N ALA A 134 15.05 -10.97 -14.26
CA ALA A 134 14.27 -11.53 -13.17
C ALA A 134 12.84 -10.95 -13.16
N LYS A 135 11.96 -11.55 -12.38
CA LYS A 135 10.67 -10.95 -12.04
C LYS A 135 10.89 -9.82 -11.06
N VAL A 136 10.06 -8.78 -11.15
CA VAL A 136 9.98 -7.73 -10.13
C VAL A 136 8.54 -7.61 -9.67
N ALA A 137 8.29 -7.68 -8.38
CA ALA A 137 6.94 -7.58 -7.83
C ALA A 137 6.92 -6.66 -6.62
N ILE A 138 5.75 -6.11 -6.34
CA ILE A 138 5.50 -5.23 -5.20
C ILE A 138 4.74 -6.01 -4.12
N TYR A 139 5.09 -5.78 -2.86
CA TYR A 139 4.34 -6.28 -1.71
C TYR A 139 4.15 -5.17 -0.69
N SER A 140 2.93 -4.68 -0.58
CA SER A 140 2.57 -3.54 0.28
C SER A 140 1.28 -3.80 1.05
N SER A 141 1.04 -3.05 2.13
CA SER A 141 -0.24 -3.01 2.84
C SER A 141 -1.33 -2.27 2.05
N GLY A 142 -0.94 -1.44 1.09
CA GLY A 142 -1.86 -0.82 0.13
C GLY A 142 -2.49 -1.85 -0.80
N SER A 143 -3.73 -1.61 -1.26
CA SER A 143 -4.40 -2.50 -2.21
C SER A 143 -3.61 -2.62 -3.52
N VAL A 144 -3.77 -3.75 -4.22
CA VAL A 144 -3.17 -3.96 -5.54
C VAL A 144 -3.49 -2.81 -6.50
N GLU A 145 -4.74 -2.32 -6.49
CA GLU A 145 -5.15 -1.18 -7.33
C GLU A 145 -4.38 0.10 -6.97
N ALA A 146 -4.24 0.42 -5.68
CA ALA A 146 -3.48 1.59 -5.24
C ALA A 146 -1.99 1.48 -5.63
N GLN A 147 -1.40 0.28 -5.53
CA GLN A 147 -0.03 0.04 -5.99
C GLN A 147 0.10 0.27 -7.50
N GLN A 148 -0.83 -0.26 -8.30
CA GLN A 148 -0.84 -0.09 -9.76
C GLN A 148 -0.96 1.38 -10.17
N LEU A 149 -1.84 2.13 -9.50
CA LEU A 149 -2.01 3.57 -9.74
C LEU A 149 -0.73 4.34 -9.43
N LEU A 150 -0.09 4.06 -8.28
CA LEU A 150 1.15 4.70 -7.87
C LEU A 150 2.24 4.52 -8.93
N PHE A 151 2.47 3.29 -9.39
CA PHE A 151 3.53 3.01 -10.36
C PHE A 151 3.17 3.44 -11.77
N ARG A 152 1.89 3.43 -12.15
CA ARG A 152 1.41 3.92 -13.46
C ARG A 152 1.56 5.42 -13.59
N HIS A 153 1.22 6.16 -12.54
CA HIS A 153 1.26 7.62 -12.50
C HIS A 153 2.47 8.12 -11.70
N SER A 154 3.63 7.43 -11.86
CA SER A 154 4.79 7.81 -11.09
C SER A 154 5.44 9.11 -11.60
N SER A 155 6.20 9.77 -10.74
CA SER A 155 7.01 10.95 -11.09
C SER A 155 8.06 10.68 -12.17
N ALA A 156 8.33 9.39 -12.47
CA ALA A 156 9.25 8.96 -13.51
C ALA A 156 8.54 8.36 -14.75
N GLY A 157 7.24 8.61 -14.89
CA GLY A 157 6.40 8.01 -15.93
C GLY A 157 5.81 6.65 -15.52
N ASP A 158 5.24 5.92 -16.47
CA ASP A 158 4.64 4.60 -16.20
C ASP A 158 5.72 3.54 -15.97
N LEU A 159 5.82 3.05 -14.73
CA LEU A 159 6.76 2.00 -14.32
C LEU A 159 6.13 0.60 -14.31
N THR A 160 4.81 0.48 -14.55
CA THR A 160 4.12 -0.81 -14.54
C THR A 160 4.66 -1.84 -15.55
N PRO A 161 5.22 -1.46 -16.72
CA PRO A 161 5.82 -2.44 -17.64
C PRO A 161 7.01 -3.21 -17.06
N TYR A 162 7.65 -2.72 -15.99
CA TYR A 162 8.75 -3.40 -15.34
C TYR A 162 8.30 -4.35 -14.22
N LEU A 163 7.01 -4.33 -13.85
CA LEU A 163 6.46 -5.06 -12.72
C LEU A 163 5.66 -6.28 -13.19
N SER A 164 6.02 -7.44 -12.70
CA SER A 164 5.41 -8.72 -13.07
C SER A 164 4.31 -9.17 -12.10
N GLY A 165 4.12 -8.48 -10.97
CA GLY A 165 3.11 -8.84 -9.99
C GLY A 165 2.98 -7.82 -8.86
N TYR A 166 1.84 -7.91 -8.17
CA TYR A 166 1.49 -7.06 -7.03
C TYR A 166 0.83 -7.93 -5.97
N PHE A 167 1.27 -7.77 -4.74
CA PHE A 167 0.74 -8.48 -3.57
C PHE A 167 0.32 -7.47 -2.50
N ASP A 168 -0.80 -7.73 -1.87
CA ASP A 168 -1.28 -6.98 -0.71
C ASP A 168 -1.54 -7.91 0.48
N THR A 169 -2.13 -7.41 1.55
CA THR A 169 -2.39 -8.18 2.78
C THR A 169 -3.37 -9.33 2.59
N ARG A 170 -3.98 -9.51 1.42
CA ARG A 170 -4.81 -10.70 1.09
C ARG A 170 -3.96 -11.95 0.91
N VAL A 171 -2.68 -11.84 0.55
CA VAL A 171 -1.76 -13.00 0.53
C VAL A 171 -1.31 -13.38 1.93
N GLY A 172 -1.47 -12.49 2.90
CA GLY A 172 -1.08 -12.63 4.30
C GLY A 172 -0.45 -11.34 4.84
N ALA A 173 -0.15 -11.32 6.13
CA ALA A 173 0.51 -10.18 6.77
C ALA A 173 2.00 -10.16 6.44
N LYS A 174 2.58 -8.97 6.16
CA LYS A 174 4.01 -8.81 5.84
C LYS A 174 4.97 -9.28 6.94
N GLY A 175 4.50 -9.31 8.20
CA GLY A 175 5.27 -9.84 9.33
C GLY A 175 5.08 -11.34 9.59
N ALA A 176 4.51 -12.11 8.65
CA ALA A 176 4.30 -13.54 8.77
C ALA A 176 5.07 -14.31 7.68
N ALA A 177 5.85 -15.31 8.07
CA ALA A 177 6.67 -16.11 7.14
C ALA A 177 5.83 -16.81 6.05
N ASP A 178 4.65 -17.30 6.41
CA ASP A 178 3.74 -17.99 5.48
C ASP A 178 3.36 -17.13 4.28
N SER A 179 3.29 -15.80 4.45
CA SER A 179 2.98 -14.87 3.35
C SER A 179 4.03 -14.92 2.25
N TYR A 180 5.29 -15.05 2.59
CA TYR A 180 6.40 -15.16 1.62
C TYR A 180 6.42 -16.53 0.94
N GLY A 181 6.03 -17.59 1.65
CA GLY A 181 5.80 -18.91 1.07
C GLY A 181 4.65 -18.88 0.03
N ALA A 182 3.56 -18.19 0.35
CA ALA A 182 2.45 -18.01 -0.58
C ALA A 182 2.85 -17.19 -1.82
N ILE A 183 3.68 -16.15 -1.66
CA ILE A 183 4.23 -15.37 -2.78
C ILE A 183 5.17 -16.24 -3.64
N ALA A 184 6.03 -17.06 -3.02
CA ALA A 184 6.89 -18.00 -3.72
C ALA A 184 6.07 -18.96 -4.60
N ALA A 185 5.01 -19.56 -4.03
CA ALA A 185 4.09 -20.43 -4.76
C ALA A 185 3.38 -19.70 -5.91
N ALA A 186 2.84 -18.49 -5.66
CA ALA A 186 2.13 -17.71 -6.67
C ALA A 186 3.02 -17.26 -7.83
N THR A 187 4.31 -17.01 -7.56
CA THR A 187 5.27 -16.56 -8.58
C THR A 187 6.01 -17.71 -9.26
N GLY A 188 5.96 -18.93 -8.71
CA GLY A 188 6.74 -20.07 -9.18
C GLY A 188 8.25 -19.89 -8.99
N VAL A 189 8.65 -19.12 -7.94
CA VAL A 189 10.06 -18.85 -7.60
C VAL A 189 10.32 -19.40 -6.21
N GLU A 190 11.38 -20.18 -6.03
CA GLU A 190 11.77 -20.70 -4.73
C GLU A 190 12.13 -19.56 -3.76
N ALA A 191 11.78 -19.72 -2.47
CA ALA A 191 12.01 -18.66 -1.48
C ALA A 191 13.48 -18.19 -1.44
N GLY A 192 14.44 -19.10 -1.54
CA GLY A 192 15.88 -18.78 -1.58
C GLY A 192 16.35 -18.00 -2.81
N GLU A 193 15.50 -17.84 -3.83
CA GLU A 193 15.74 -17.06 -5.04
C GLU A 193 14.95 -15.73 -5.04
N ILE A 194 14.19 -15.45 -3.97
CA ILE A 194 13.47 -14.18 -3.74
C ILE A 194 14.36 -13.26 -2.93
N LEU A 195 14.59 -12.05 -3.42
CA LEU A 195 15.16 -10.96 -2.63
C LEU A 195 14.06 -10.01 -2.21
N PHE A 196 13.73 -9.99 -0.92
CA PHE A 196 12.80 -9.03 -0.36
C PHE A 196 13.55 -7.80 0.16
N VAL A 197 13.08 -6.62 -0.23
CA VAL A 197 13.62 -5.32 0.18
C VAL A 197 12.53 -4.53 0.89
N SER A 198 12.77 -4.13 2.13
CA SER A 198 11.85 -3.36 2.97
C SER A 198 12.65 -2.49 3.95
N ASP A 199 12.05 -1.42 4.47
CA ASP A 199 12.60 -0.60 5.55
C ASP A 199 12.19 -1.13 6.95
N VAL A 200 11.34 -2.16 7.02
CA VAL A 200 10.80 -2.72 8.27
C VAL A 200 11.50 -4.03 8.63
N VAL A 201 12.33 -3.99 9.66
CA VAL A 201 13.13 -5.16 10.12
C VAL A 201 12.25 -6.38 10.43
N ARG A 202 11.08 -6.20 11.06
CA ARG A 202 10.17 -7.31 11.38
C ARG A 202 9.67 -8.04 10.12
N GLU A 203 9.48 -7.33 9.02
CA GLU A 203 9.07 -7.93 7.75
C GLU A 203 10.22 -8.71 7.11
N LEU A 204 11.43 -8.16 7.20
CA LEU A 204 12.65 -8.84 6.76
C LEU A 204 12.94 -10.09 7.59
N ASP A 205 12.70 -10.06 8.91
CA ASP A 205 12.81 -11.23 9.77
C ASP A 205 11.87 -12.36 9.32
N ALA A 206 10.59 -12.04 9.03
CA ALA A 206 9.61 -13.00 8.52
C ALA A 206 9.99 -13.53 7.13
N ALA A 207 10.48 -12.69 6.24
CA ALA A 207 10.96 -13.12 4.91
C ALA A 207 12.17 -14.07 5.04
N ARG A 208 13.11 -13.75 5.91
CA ARG A 208 14.28 -14.61 6.19
C ARG A 208 13.89 -15.96 6.81
N GLU A 209 12.90 -15.96 7.70
CA GLU A 209 12.33 -17.19 8.26
C GLU A 209 11.73 -18.09 7.17
N ALA A 210 11.08 -17.49 6.17
CA ALA A 210 10.57 -18.19 4.98
C ALA A 210 11.68 -18.65 4.02
N GLY A 211 12.95 -18.31 4.27
CA GLY A 211 14.10 -18.65 3.44
C GLY A 211 14.48 -17.63 2.38
N CYS A 212 13.83 -16.44 2.34
CA CYS A 212 14.14 -15.39 1.38
C CYS A 212 15.47 -14.68 1.69
N LEU A 213 16.12 -14.18 0.65
CA LEU A 213 17.19 -13.18 0.77
C LEU A 213 16.56 -11.84 1.17
N THR A 214 17.29 -11.04 1.94
CA THR A 214 16.75 -9.77 2.47
C THR A 214 17.71 -8.62 2.31
N ARG A 215 17.17 -7.40 2.13
CA ARG A 215 17.90 -6.12 2.22
C ARG A 215 17.08 -5.13 3.03
N LEU A 216 17.74 -4.48 3.98
CA LEU A 216 17.16 -3.39 4.75
C LEU A 216 17.36 -2.08 3.99
N SER A 217 16.26 -1.49 3.54
CA SER A 217 16.25 -0.17 2.89
C SER A 217 16.33 0.94 3.93
N ILE A 218 17.34 1.79 3.88
CA ILE A 218 17.43 3.00 4.69
C ILE A 218 17.44 4.22 3.77
N ARG A 219 16.30 4.87 3.67
CA ARG A 219 16.08 6.04 2.82
C ARG A 219 15.99 7.32 3.64
N ALA A 220 16.20 8.45 2.99
CA ALA A 220 15.90 9.73 3.62
C ALA A 220 14.42 9.81 4.02
N GLY A 221 14.15 10.21 5.25
CA GLY A 221 12.79 10.27 5.80
C GLY A 221 12.29 9.00 6.49
N ASN A 222 13.02 7.89 6.41
CA ASN A 222 12.67 6.68 7.17
C ASN A 222 12.93 6.87 8.67
N GLN A 223 12.19 6.14 9.49
CA GLN A 223 12.46 6.07 10.91
C GLN A 223 13.85 5.46 11.16
N PRO A 224 14.58 5.94 12.18
CA PRO A 224 15.86 5.34 12.54
C PRO A 224 15.70 3.85 12.90
N VAL A 225 16.55 3.02 12.33
CA VAL A 225 16.63 1.59 12.65
C VAL A 225 17.85 1.37 13.56
N PRO A 226 17.63 1.15 14.88
CA PRO A 226 18.72 1.02 15.84
C PRO A 226 19.51 -0.29 15.68
N ASP A 227 18.87 -1.35 15.18
CA ASP A 227 19.47 -2.67 14.97
C ASP A 227 18.93 -3.29 13.67
N ALA A 228 19.82 -3.51 12.72
CA ALA A 228 19.53 -4.15 11.44
C ALA A 228 19.37 -5.69 11.56
N LYS A 229 19.57 -6.29 12.74
CA LYS A 229 19.46 -7.73 12.99
C LYS A 229 20.16 -8.63 11.96
N GLY A 230 21.30 -8.17 11.46
CA GLY A 230 22.12 -8.88 10.47
C GLY A 230 21.58 -8.81 9.04
N HIS A 231 20.53 -8.03 8.74
CA HIS A 231 20.14 -7.73 7.38
C HIS A 231 21.16 -6.78 6.74
N THR A 232 21.53 -7.04 5.49
CA THR A 232 22.42 -6.14 4.74
C THR A 232 21.68 -4.84 4.44
N VAL A 233 22.24 -3.73 4.90
CA VAL A 233 21.69 -2.38 4.68
C VAL A 233 22.03 -1.90 3.28
N VAL A 234 21.04 -1.29 2.62
CA VAL A 234 21.19 -0.57 1.36
C VAL A 234 20.55 0.81 1.47
N ARG A 235 21.19 1.81 0.89
CA ARG A 235 20.69 3.19 0.84
C ARG A 235 20.22 3.58 -0.55
N SER A 236 20.58 2.76 -1.53
CA SER A 236 20.17 2.89 -2.91
C SER A 236 20.02 1.52 -3.55
N PHE A 237 19.09 1.38 -4.48
CA PHE A 237 18.96 0.18 -5.31
C PHE A 237 20.15 -0.02 -6.27
N ALA A 238 20.99 1.01 -6.46
CA ALA A 238 22.26 0.85 -7.15
C ALA A 238 23.26 -0.08 -6.42
N GLU A 239 23.08 -0.26 -5.09
CA GLU A 239 23.87 -1.19 -4.27
C GLU A 239 23.42 -2.65 -4.38
N ILE A 240 22.30 -2.89 -5.06
CA ILE A 240 21.74 -4.23 -5.31
C ILE A 240 22.10 -4.62 -6.74
N GLY A 241 23.01 -5.59 -6.87
CA GLY A 241 23.47 -6.12 -8.17
C GLY A 241 22.46 -7.03 -8.85
#